data_e73f4fd1f1789a73abb194fb2a870239
#
_entry.id   e73f4fd1f1789a73abb194fb2a870239
#
_cell.length_a   1.000
_cell.length_b   1.000
_cell.length_c   1.000
_cell.angle_alpha   90.00
_cell.angle_beta   90.00
_cell.angle_gamma   90.00
#
_symmetry.space_group_name_H-M   'P 1'
#
loop_
_entity.id
_entity.type
_entity.pdbx_description
1 polymer ?
#
loop_
_entity_poly.entity_id
_entity_poly.type
_entity_poly.pdbx_seq_one_letter_code
_entity_poly.pdbx_strand_id
1 'polypeptide(L)'
;MEQNNEPKENKFNFSDEEQQVDAVEQKKEAVKKDAEGLFKSIRTFLDNLLDFRDDTDRDATIAAIKADIPFRGATAWILICSIMVASVGLNADSTAVVIGAMLISPLMGPILGIGLSIALNDIDTLKSSLINLATMIVLSLLTAFLFFKFFPTADVMTNELFGRTKPDLRDVLIAFFGGLALIIARTKKGTIATVIFGVAIATALMPPLCTAGYGLAHDWDIFIGAMYLFTINTIFIALATFLVLKILRFPMLKYANSKKRKRIAQLASVVAVLVMAPAIWTFLNFITQSGLESDYNNFLRLEVEPNNELWLQKGTPNWDDKTIVLYFNGEVPDATIADLTNELKNYDKIKDFRLDIQGNKNRSFDKIVDAYDRAIGELDKKDNVIAGLQKQIEELQESITNLNKQIESKSAQRTVSFTNLSRDAKVRFNDLEYFGYSKVLESKDFINIDTVTIANVRWKVSLPDSIVLAKEKELQQWLKKELVTDTIIIRRN
;
A
#
# COMPACT_ATOMS: atom_id res chain seq x y z
N MET A 1 -22.66 103.23 13.10
CA MET A 1 -22.21 102.25 12.13
C MET A 1 -21.74 101.02 12.96
N GLU A 2 -22.66 100.19 13.30
CA GLU A 2 -22.42 98.93 14.06
C GLU A 2 -22.42 97.81 13.07
N GLN A 3 -21.31 97.09 13.01
CA GLN A 3 -21.23 95.84 12.26
C GLN A 3 -21.57 94.70 13.18
N ASN A 4 -22.72 94.05 12.91
CA ASN A 4 -23.16 92.84 13.49
C ASN A 4 -22.29 91.62 12.97
N ASN A 5 -21.61 90.96 13.87
CA ASN A 5 -20.85 89.76 13.58
C ASN A 5 -21.65 88.56 14.19
N GLU A 6 -22.45 87.92 13.35
CA GLU A 6 -23.11 86.65 13.75
C GLU A 6 -22.12 85.49 13.57
N PRO A 7 -22.09 84.49 14.51
CA PRO A 7 -21.24 83.36 14.40
C PRO A 7 -21.84 82.34 13.41
N LYS A 8 -21.03 81.85 12.49
CA LYS A 8 -21.37 80.79 11.55
C LYS A 8 -21.52 79.48 12.34
N GLU A 9 -22.75 78.96 12.46
CA GLU A 9 -23.04 77.57 12.89
C GLU A 9 -22.41 76.58 11.87
N ASN A 10 -21.52 75.78 12.36
CA ASN A 10 -21.03 74.56 11.66
C ASN A 10 -22.15 73.54 11.63
N LYS A 11 -22.91 73.47 10.53
CA LYS A 11 -23.83 72.37 10.29
C LYS A 11 -22.98 71.14 9.89
N PHE A 12 -22.72 70.25 10.87
CA PHE A 12 -22.27 68.91 10.58
C PHE A 12 -23.37 68.21 9.77
N ASN A 13 -23.01 67.74 8.56
CA ASN A 13 -23.92 67.13 7.61
C ASN A 13 -24.03 65.65 7.92
N PHE A 14 -24.90 65.25 8.86
CA PHE A 14 -25.15 63.86 9.27
C PHE A 14 -25.79 63.00 8.16
N SER A 15 -26.33 63.65 7.09
CA SER A 15 -26.98 62.93 6.00
C SER A 15 -26.00 62.15 5.11
N ASP A 16 -24.75 62.56 5.04
CA ASP A 16 -23.73 61.87 4.21
C ASP A 16 -23.17 60.65 4.91
N GLU A 17 -23.09 60.61 6.25
CA GLU A 17 -22.67 59.43 7.02
C GLU A 17 -23.76 58.34 7.03
N GLU A 18 -25.03 58.72 7.15
CA GLU A 18 -26.14 57.76 7.06
C GLU A 18 -26.24 57.13 5.68
N GLN A 19 -26.03 57.88 4.59
CA GLN A 19 -26.02 57.31 3.23
C GLN A 19 -24.80 56.40 2.98
N GLN A 20 -23.65 56.67 3.59
CA GLN A 20 -22.48 55.79 3.51
C GLN A 20 -22.67 54.50 4.31
N VAL A 21 -23.32 54.55 5.46
CA VAL A 21 -23.61 53.36 6.27
C VAL A 21 -24.59 52.46 5.53
N ASP A 22 -25.69 53.03 4.98
CA ASP A 22 -26.67 52.27 4.19
C ASP A 22 -26.06 51.63 2.94
N ALA A 23 -25.16 52.34 2.24
CA ALA A 23 -24.46 51.83 1.07
C ALA A 23 -23.47 50.66 1.45
N VAL A 24 -22.85 50.72 2.62
CA VAL A 24 -21.99 49.66 3.14
C VAL A 24 -22.80 48.43 3.57
N GLU A 25 -23.97 48.66 4.22
CA GLU A 25 -24.88 47.57 4.58
C GLU A 25 -25.47 46.87 3.36
N GLN A 26 -25.90 47.60 2.34
CA GLN A 26 -26.38 47.02 1.07
C GLN A 26 -25.30 46.22 0.37
N LYS A 27 -24.03 46.68 0.35
CA LYS A 27 -22.90 45.92 -0.18
C LYS A 27 -22.61 44.65 0.64
N LYS A 28 -22.69 44.72 1.97
CA LYS A 28 -22.54 43.53 2.83
C LYS A 28 -23.65 42.49 2.59
N GLU A 29 -24.90 42.93 2.42
CA GLU A 29 -26.00 42.02 2.07
C GLU A 29 -25.85 41.41 0.67
N ALA A 30 -25.40 42.19 -0.31
CA ALA A 30 -25.09 41.66 -1.64
C ALA A 30 -23.98 40.61 -1.62
N VAL A 31 -22.86 40.91 -0.94
CA VAL A 31 -21.76 39.94 -0.75
C VAL A 31 -22.21 38.70 -0.03
N LYS A 32 -23.09 38.82 0.98
CA LYS A 32 -23.66 37.67 1.71
C LYS A 32 -24.54 36.81 0.81
N LYS A 33 -25.41 37.42 -0.02
CA LYS A 33 -26.23 36.71 -1.00
C LYS A 33 -25.38 36.00 -2.08
N ASP A 34 -24.35 36.64 -2.57
CA ASP A 34 -23.43 36.08 -3.55
C ASP A 34 -22.64 34.91 -2.94
N ALA A 35 -22.19 35.02 -1.69
CA ALA A 35 -21.54 33.94 -0.95
C ALA A 35 -22.49 32.76 -0.71
N GLU A 36 -23.75 33.01 -0.33
CA GLU A 36 -24.78 31.96 -0.20
C GLU A 36 -25.09 31.29 -1.56
N GLY A 37 -25.16 32.07 -2.64
CA GLY A 37 -25.32 31.57 -4.00
C GLY A 37 -24.15 30.69 -4.44
N LEU A 38 -22.92 31.14 -4.20
CA LEU A 38 -21.70 30.38 -4.48
C LEU A 38 -21.67 29.07 -3.67
N PHE A 39 -21.96 29.15 -2.37
CA PHE A 39 -22.00 27.98 -1.50
C PHE A 39 -23.05 26.95 -1.96
N LYS A 40 -24.24 27.42 -2.36
CA LYS A 40 -25.30 26.57 -2.93
C LYS A 40 -24.89 25.94 -4.26
N SER A 41 -24.21 26.68 -5.13
CA SER A 41 -23.70 26.16 -6.40
C SER A 41 -22.60 25.13 -6.20
N ILE A 42 -21.66 25.38 -5.30
CA ILE A 42 -20.61 24.42 -4.91
C ILE A 42 -21.23 23.17 -4.30
N ARG A 43 -22.21 23.31 -3.41
CA ARG A 43 -22.91 22.18 -2.81
C ARG A 43 -23.62 21.34 -3.88
N THR A 44 -24.33 21.98 -4.80
CA THR A 44 -25.05 21.27 -5.88
C THR A 44 -24.06 20.57 -6.82
N PHE A 45 -22.94 21.22 -7.14
CA PHE A 45 -21.85 20.60 -7.91
C PHE A 45 -21.25 19.39 -7.21
N LEU A 46 -20.95 19.51 -5.91
CA LEU A 46 -20.44 18.41 -5.10
C LEU A 46 -21.46 17.28 -4.95
N ASP A 47 -22.74 17.60 -4.74
CA ASP A 47 -23.81 16.61 -4.67
C ASP A 47 -23.91 15.82 -5.99
N ASN A 48 -23.83 16.49 -7.14
CA ASN A 48 -23.84 15.82 -8.46
C ASN A 48 -22.55 15.02 -8.73
N LEU A 49 -21.40 15.53 -8.34
CA LEU A 49 -20.09 14.88 -8.55
C LEU A 49 -19.93 13.64 -7.66
N LEU A 50 -20.44 13.70 -6.43
CA LEU A 50 -20.26 12.67 -5.42
C LEU A 50 -21.45 11.69 -5.35
N ASP A 51 -22.53 11.94 -6.09
CA ASP A 51 -23.67 11.02 -6.13
C ASP A 51 -23.36 9.81 -7.03
N PHE A 52 -23.12 8.66 -6.37
CA PHE A 52 -22.84 7.38 -7.03
C PHE A 52 -23.99 6.37 -6.86
N ARG A 53 -25.19 6.83 -6.47
CA ARG A 53 -26.34 5.95 -6.20
C ARG A 53 -26.86 5.29 -7.45
N ASP A 54 -26.84 5.98 -8.58
CA ASP A 54 -27.32 5.49 -9.87
C ASP A 54 -26.38 4.45 -10.49
N ASP A 55 -25.08 4.51 -10.11
CA ASP A 55 -24.06 3.54 -10.53
C ASP A 55 -24.03 2.27 -9.68
N THR A 56 -24.88 2.19 -8.64
CA THR A 56 -24.89 1.09 -7.67
C THR A 56 -25.79 -0.06 -8.13
N ASP A 57 -25.23 -1.29 -8.14
CA ASP A 57 -25.97 -2.54 -8.28
C ASP A 57 -26.11 -3.23 -6.91
N ARG A 58 -27.28 -3.02 -6.28
CA ARG A 58 -27.54 -3.51 -4.91
C ARG A 58 -27.64 -5.02 -4.84
N ASP A 59 -28.33 -5.63 -5.77
CA ASP A 59 -28.59 -7.08 -5.75
C ASP A 59 -27.33 -7.87 -6.08
N ALA A 60 -26.59 -7.45 -7.09
CA ALA A 60 -25.30 -8.05 -7.43
C ALA A 60 -24.28 -7.89 -6.29
N THR A 61 -24.26 -6.73 -5.61
CA THR A 61 -23.38 -6.48 -4.45
C THR A 61 -23.70 -7.42 -3.29
N ILE A 62 -24.98 -7.57 -2.94
CA ILE A 62 -25.43 -8.49 -1.87
C ILE A 62 -25.03 -9.93 -2.22
N ALA A 63 -25.29 -10.34 -3.45
CA ALA A 63 -24.96 -11.70 -3.92
C ALA A 63 -23.46 -11.95 -3.89
N ALA A 64 -22.65 -10.99 -4.35
CA ALA A 64 -21.19 -11.10 -4.38
C ALA A 64 -20.60 -11.21 -2.97
N ILE A 65 -21.02 -10.32 -2.04
CA ILE A 65 -20.51 -10.38 -0.65
C ILE A 65 -20.95 -11.68 0.03
N LYS A 66 -22.21 -12.12 -0.17
CA LYS A 66 -22.69 -13.40 0.39
C LYS A 66 -21.97 -14.61 -0.18
N ALA A 67 -21.54 -14.58 -1.43
CA ALA A 67 -20.77 -15.64 -2.06
C ALA A 67 -19.35 -15.75 -1.48
N ASP A 68 -18.76 -14.65 -0.98
CA ASP A 68 -17.42 -14.60 -0.41
C ASP A 68 -17.37 -15.00 1.09
N ILE A 69 -18.52 -15.14 1.77
CA ILE A 69 -18.58 -15.49 3.19
C ILE A 69 -18.19 -16.96 3.47
N PRO A 70 -18.62 -17.97 2.67
CA PRO A 70 -18.40 -19.35 2.99
C PRO A 70 -16.91 -19.73 2.98
N PHE A 71 -16.47 -20.35 4.07
CA PHE A 71 -15.09 -20.81 4.22
C PHE A 71 -15.04 -22.34 4.15
N ARG A 72 -14.72 -22.89 2.97
CA ARG A 72 -14.71 -24.35 2.73
C ARG A 72 -13.71 -24.75 1.65
N GLY A 73 -13.19 -25.95 1.75
CA GLY A 73 -12.39 -26.60 0.70
C GLY A 73 -11.16 -25.79 0.28
N ALA A 74 -11.11 -25.40 -0.99
CA ALA A 74 -9.99 -24.66 -1.56
C ALA A 74 -9.67 -23.34 -0.84
N THR A 75 -10.69 -22.63 -0.33
CA THR A 75 -10.50 -21.36 0.39
C THR A 75 -9.68 -21.55 1.66
N ALA A 76 -9.80 -22.67 2.36
CA ALA A 76 -8.99 -22.96 3.54
C ALA A 76 -7.52 -23.18 3.18
N TRP A 77 -7.24 -23.93 2.12
CA TRP A 77 -5.87 -24.11 1.63
C TRP A 77 -5.24 -22.82 1.13
N ILE A 78 -6.01 -21.99 0.42
CA ILE A 78 -5.56 -20.66 -0.02
C ILE A 78 -5.19 -19.80 1.19
N LEU A 79 -5.99 -19.81 2.27
CA LEU A 79 -5.67 -19.11 3.51
C LEU A 79 -4.37 -19.62 4.13
N ILE A 80 -4.21 -20.93 4.29
CA ILE A 80 -2.99 -21.53 4.85
C ILE A 80 -1.77 -21.11 4.02
N CYS A 81 -1.82 -21.26 2.69
CA CYS A 81 -0.71 -20.89 1.82
C CYS A 81 -0.42 -19.37 1.90
N SER A 82 -1.45 -18.53 1.90
CA SER A 82 -1.26 -17.08 1.98
C SER A 82 -0.66 -16.64 3.33
N ILE A 83 -1.07 -17.26 4.46
CA ILE A 83 -0.48 -17.02 5.79
C ILE A 83 0.98 -17.50 5.83
N MET A 84 1.29 -18.66 5.24
CA MET A 84 2.68 -19.13 5.14
C MET A 84 3.55 -18.14 4.36
N VAL A 85 3.12 -17.70 3.17
CA VAL A 85 3.86 -16.73 2.36
C VAL A 85 4.01 -15.39 3.10
N ALA A 86 2.95 -14.92 3.79
CA ALA A 86 3.03 -13.69 4.59
C ALA A 86 4.01 -13.83 5.77
N SER A 87 3.99 -14.97 6.46
CA SER A 87 4.91 -15.23 7.57
C SER A 87 6.37 -15.28 7.10
N VAL A 88 6.64 -15.91 5.95
CA VAL A 88 7.96 -15.88 5.29
C VAL A 88 8.34 -14.44 4.93
N GLY A 89 7.42 -13.66 4.33
CA GLY A 89 7.65 -12.28 3.95
C GLY A 89 7.97 -11.36 5.14
N LEU A 90 7.23 -11.53 6.25
CA LEU A 90 7.46 -10.81 7.52
C LEU A 90 8.82 -11.18 8.13
N ASN A 91 9.16 -12.46 8.13
CA ASN A 91 10.46 -12.94 8.62
C ASN A 91 11.64 -12.49 7.76
N ALA A 92 11.43 -12.34 6.44
CA ALA A 92 12.43 -11.86 5.50
C ALA A 92 12.52 -10.32 5.41
N ASP A 93 11.75 -9.57 6.23
CA ASP A 93 11.60 -8.11 6.19
C ASP A 93 11.25 -7.59 4.78
N SER A 94 10.42 -8.34 4.04
CA SER A 94 10.07 -8.06 2.65
C SER A 94 8.62 -7.64 2.50
N THR A 95 8.36 -6.34 2.49
CA THR A 95 7.03 -5.74 2.27
C THR A 95 6.39 -6.23 0.97
N ALA A 96 7.17 -6.42 -0.10
CA ALA A 96 6.65 -6.86 -1.40
C ALA A 96 6.04 -8.27 -1.34
N VAL A 97 6.71 -9.21 -0.66
CA VAL A 97 6.22 -10.59 -0.49
C VAL A 97 4.96 -10.59 0.38
N VAL A 98 4.95 -9.79 1.45
CA VAL A 98 3.79 -9.64 2.33
C VAL A 98 2.58 -9.11 1.56
N ILE A 99 2.75 -8.07 0.71
CA ILE A 99 1.69 -7.55 -0.15
C ILE A 99 1.18 -8.62 -1.13
N GLY A 100 2.08 -9.39 -1.75
CA GLY A 100 1.71 -10.51 -2.63
C GLY A 100 0.84 -11.56 -1.93
N ALA A 101 1.19 -11.92 -0.70
CA ALA A 101 0.41 -12.86 0.12
C ALA A 101 -1.00 -12.33 0.46
N MET A 102 -1.09 -11.03 0.76
CA MET A 102 -2.36 -10.37 1.08
C MET A 102 -3.38 -10.41 -0.04
N LEU A 103 -2.91 -10.34 -1.30
CA LEU A 103 -3.75 -10.39 -2.49
C LEU A 103 -4.53 -11.70 -2.64
N ILE A 104 -4.00 -12.78 -2.12
CA ILE A 104 -4.59 -14.11 -2.22
C ILE A 104 -5.48 -14.45 -1.02
N SER A 105 -5.42 -13.66 0.05
CA SER A 105 -6.10 -13.96 1.32
C SER A 105 -7.63 -13.82 1.24
N PRO A 106 -8.39 -14.82 1.71
CA PRO A 106 -9.86 -14.79 1.70
C PRO A 106 -10.48 -14.09 2.92
N LEU A 107 -9.70 -13.48 3.81
CA LEU A 107 -10.18 -12.90 5.10
C LEU A 107 -11.25 -11.83 4.92
N MET A 108 -11.28 -11.16 3.79
CA MET A 108 -12.14 -9.99 3.56
C MET A 108 -13.64 -10.32 3.47
N GLY A 109 -14.00 -11.50 2.89
CA GLY A 109 -15.39 -11.88 2.67
C GLY A 109 -16.26 -11.83 3.93
N PRO A 110 -15.92 -12.54 4.99
CA PRO A 110 -16.66 -12.53 6.24
C PRO A 110 -16.73 -11.16 6.93
N ILE A 111 -15.69 -10.32 6.81
CA ILE A 111 -15.66 -8.98 7.42
C ILE A 111 -16.66 -8.05 6.72
N LEU A 112 -16.68 -8.04 5.38
CA LEU A 112 -17.70 -7.34 4.60
C LEU A 112 -19.10 -7.90 4.87
N GLY A 113 -19.19 -9.22 5.08
CA GLY A 113 -20.42 -9.92 5.47
C GLY A 113 -20.98 -9.43 6.80
N ILE A 114 -20.15 -9.11 7.80
CA ILE A 114 -20.58 -8.51 9.06
C ILE A 114 -21.20 -7.13 8.80
N GLY A 115 -20.50 -6.24 8.07
CA GLY A 115 -21.02 -4.91 7.75
C GLY A 115 -22.32 -4.96 6.94
N LEU A 116 -22.37 -5.83 5.93
CA LEU A 116 -23.58 -6.08 5.13
C LEU A 116 -24.75 -6.58 5.98
N SER A 117 -24.52 -7.56 6.82
CA SER A 117 -25.59 -8.18 7.62
C SER A 117 -26.20 -7.21 8.60
N ILE A 118 -25.39 -6.35 9.21
CA ILE A 118 -25.87 -5.27 10.08
C ILE A 118 -26.69 -4.24 9.29
N ALA A 119 -26.22 -3.85 8.09
CA ALA A 119 -26.92 -2.89 7.21
C ALA A 119 -28.27 -3.40 6.73
N LEU A 120 -28.37 -4.69 6.39
CA LEU A 120 -29.57 -5.36 5.89
C LEU A 120 -30.46 -5.92 7.00
N ASN A 121 -30.01 -5.93 8.25
CA ASN A 121 -30.67 -6.59 9.38
C ASN A 121 -30.83 -8.12 9.15
N ASP A 122 -29.78 -8.78 8.61
CA ASP A 122 -29.73 -10.20 8.25
C ASP A 122 -28.91 -11.00 9.27
N ILE A 123 -29.59 -11.58 10.28
CA ILE A 123 -28.93 -12.31 11.37
C ILE A 123 -28.31 -13.61 10.89
N ASP A 124 -28.90 -14.28 9.92
CA ASP A 124 -28.35 -15.55 9.42
C ASP A 124 -27.02 -15.32 8.71
N THR A 125 -26.93 -14.28 7.90
CA THR A 125 -25.67 -13.82 7.28
C THR A 125 -24.67 -13.36 8.35
N LEU A 126 -25.11 -12.63 9.40
CA LEU A 126 -24.22 -12.20 10.50
C LEU A 126 -23.60 -13.39 11.22
N LYS A 127 -24.42 -14.35 11.61
CA LYS A 127 -23.95 -15.57 12.29
C LYS A 127 -22.95 -16.36 11.44
N SER A 128 -23.29 -16.54 10.15
CA SER A 128 -22.38 -17.22 9.21
C SER A 128 -21.04 -16.48 9.07
N SER A 129 -21.09 -15.15 8.91
CA SER A 129 -19.88 -14.32 8.81
C SER A 129 -19.00 -14.40 10.05
N LEU A 130 -19.59 -14.31 11.25
CA LEU A 130 -18.84 -14.41 12.51
C LEU A 130 -18.19 -15.78 12.70
N ILE A 131 -18.92 -16.87 12.40
CA ILE A 131 -18.38 -18.23 12.51
C ILE A 131 -17.22 -18.44 11.54
N ASN A 132 -17.41 -18.05 10.27
CA ASN A 132 -16.37 -18.22 9.26
C ASN A 132 -15.14 -17.35 9.58
N LEU A 133 -15.33 -16.09 10.02
CA LEU A 133 -14.24 -15.22 10.46
C LEU A 133 -13.47 -15.83 11.63
N ALA A 134 -14.16 -16.30 12.66
CA ALA A 134 -13.51 -16.97 13.82
C ALA A 134 -12.71 -18.19 13.38
N THR A 135 -13.27 -19.01 12.49
CA THR A 135 -12.56 -20.18 11.94
C THR A 135 -11.30 -19.78 11.17
N MET A 136 -11.39 -18.72 10.35
CA MET A 136 -10.24 -18.20 9.61
C MET A 136 -9.17 -17.63 10.55
N ILE A 137 -9.55 -16.90 11.61
CA ILE A 137 -8.61 -16.38 12.61
C ILE A 137 -7.86 -17.54 13.28
N VAL A 138 -8.58 -18.55 13.78
CA VAL A 138 -7.96 -19.70 14.45
C VAL A 138 -7.00 -20.45 13.52
N LEU A 139 -7.40 -20.70 12.27
CA LEU A 139 -6.56 -21.38 11.29
C LEU A 139 -5.33 -20.55 10.91
N SER A 140 -5.49 -19.23 10.77
CA SER A 140 -4.39 -18.31 10.48
C SER A 140 -3.38 -18.24 11.63
N LEU A 141 -3.86 -18.10 12.86
CA LEU A 141 -3.02 -18.09 14.06
C LEU A 141 -2.26 -19.41 14.20
N LEU A 142 -2.94 -20.54 13.99
CA LEU A 142 -2.30 -21.86 14.05
C LEU A 142 -1.21 -21.98 12.98
N THR A 143 -1.50 -21.59 11.75
CA THR A 143 -0.54 -21.66 10.63
C THR A 143 0.68 -20.78 10.88
N ALA A 144 0.47 -19.50 11.29
CA ALA A 144 1.55 -18.58 11.59
C ALA A 144 2.36 -19.05 12.82
N PHE A 145 1.69 -19.50 13.88
CA PHE A 145 2.34 -20.09 15.07
C PHE A 145 3.24 -21.26 14.70
N LEU A 146 2.76 -22.21 13.90
CA LEU A 146 3.56 -23.36 13.46
C LEU A 146 4.80 -22.90 12.67
N PHE A 147 4.65 -21.92 11.78
CA PHE A 147 5.78 -21.35 11.06
C PHE A 147 6.80 -20.76 12.02
N PHE A 148 6.41 -19.80 12.84
CA PHE A 148 7.34 -19.07 13.72
C PHE A 148 7.93 -19.97 14.83
N LYS A 149 7.23 -21.04 15.23
CA LYS A 149 7.72 -21.97 16.24
C LYS A 149 8.74 -22.98 15.73
N PHE A 150 8.58 -23.42 14.48
CA PHE A 150 9.37 -24.54 13.95
C PHE A 150 10.39 -24.13 12.88
N PHE A 151 10.30 -22.93 12.34
CA PHE A 151 11.22 -22.47 11.30
C PHE A 151 12.52 -21.93 11.94
N PRO A 152 13.71 -22.44 11.54
CA PRO A 152 14.97 -22.21 12.28
C PRO A 152 15.46 -20.75 12.34
N THR A 153 14.97 -19.86 11.44
CA THR A 153 15.39 -18.45 11.39
C THR A 153 14.28 -17.49 11.79
N ALA A 154 13.19 -18.01 12.37
CA ALA A 154 11.99 -17.23 12.65
C ALA A 154 11.99 -16.50 14.01
N ASP A 155 13.04 -16.64 14.81
CA ASP A 155 13.14 -16.04 16.16
C ASP A 155 13.46 -14.53 16.13
N VAL A 156 13.89 -14.00 14.97
CA VAL A 156 14.33 -12.60 14.87
C VAL A 156 13.15 -11.68 14.66
N MET A 157 13.05 -10.65 15.53
CA MET A 157 12.08 -9.56 15.36
C MET A 157 12.52 -8.66 14.21
N THR A 158 11.80 -8.69 13.09
CA THR A 158 12.04 -7.82 11.93
C THR A 158 11.30 -6.49 12.07
N ASN A 159 11.66 -5.48 11.24
CA ASN A 159 10.97 -4.18 11.25
C ASN A 159 9.50 -4.32 10.83
N GLU A 160 9.21 -5.20 9.87
CA GLU A 160 7.84 -5.51 9.43
C GLU A 160 6.99 -6.14 10.53
N LEU A 161 7.56 -7.04 11.35
CA LEU A 161 6.89 -7.59 12.52
C LEU A 161 6.69 -6.53 13.60
N PHE A 162 7.76 -5.76 13.92
CA PHE A 162 7.72 -4.73 14.96
C PHE A 162 6.66 -3.67 14.68
N GLY A 163 6.53 -3.21 13.42
CA GLY A 163 5.53 -2.24 13.01
C GLY A 163 4.07 -2.71 13.19
N ARG A 164 3.83 -4.01 13.48
CA ARG A 164 2.49 -4.60 13.68
C ARG A 164 2.23 -5.05 15.12
N THR A 165 3.13 -4.74 16.04
CA THR A 165 2.99 -5.12 17.46
C THR A 165 2.07 -4.19 18.24
N LYS A 166 1.93 -2.95 17.78
CA LYS A 166 1.08 -1.93 18.43
C LYS A 166 0.24 -1.20 17.39
N PRO A 167 -1.03 -0.92 17.72
CA PRO A 167 -1.88 -0.13 16.82
C PRO A 167 -1.42 1.34 16.77
N ASP A 168 -1.42 1.92 15.56
CA ASP A 168 -1.23 3.34 15.29
C ASP A 168 -2.55 3.95 14.76
N LEU A 169 -2.74 5.26 14.98
CA LEU A 169 -3.87 6.01 14.41
C LEU A 169 -3.92 5.89 12.89
N ARG A 170 -2.75 5.84 12.23
CA ARG A 170 -2.65 5.67 10.77
C ARG A 170 -3.25 4.36 10.29
N ASP A 171 -3.04 3.26 11.03
CA ASP A 171 -3.61 1.96 10.67
C ASP A 171 -5.14 1.99 10.71
N VAL A 172 -5.72 2.64 11.71
CA VAL A 172 -7.18 2.81 11.85
C VAL A 172 -7.75 3.63 10.68
N LEU A 173 -7.09 4.73 10.31
CA LEU A 173 -7.51 5.56 9.17
C LEU A 173 -7.39 4.78 7.85
N ILE A 174 -6.30 4.02 7.65
CA ILE A 174 -6.11 3.16 6.48
C ILE A 174 -7.23 2.11 6.41
N ALA A 175 -7.53 1.44 7.53
CA ALA A 175 -8.60 0.44 7.58
C ALA A 175 -9.97 1.03 7.26
N PHE A 176 -10.28 2.22 7.79
CA PHE A 176 -11.55 2.90 7.56
C PHE A 176 -11.69 3.40 6.13
N PHE A 177 -10.77 4.25 5.65
CA PHE A 177 -10.84 4.81 4.30
C PHE A 177 -10.63 3.75 3.22
N GLY A 178 -9.74 2.77 3.45
CA GLY A 178 -9.60 1.59 2.62
C GLY A 178 -10.90 0.80 2.55
N GLY A 179 -11.56 0.57 3.71
CA GLY A 179 -12.88 -0.05 3.82
C GLY A 179 -13.96 0.69 3.03
N LEU A 180 -14.00 2.03 3.11
CA LEU A 180 -14.89 2.85 2.32
C LEU A 180 -14.62 2.67 0.81
N ALA A 181 -13.38 2.81 0.38
CA ALA A 181 -13.00 2.68 -1.01
C ALA A 181 -13.38 1.31 -1.60
N LEU A 182 -13.10 0.23 -0.84
CA LEU A 182 -13.44 -1.12 -1.27
C LEU A 182 -14.94 -1.31 -1.45
N ILE A 183 -15.73 -0.97 -0.44
CA ILE A 183 -17.17 -1.22 -0.52
C ILE A 183 -17.83 -0.36 -1.59
N ILE A 184 -17.38 0.90 -1.78
CA ILE A 184 -17.84 1.75 -2.89
C ILE A 184 -17.50 1.08 -4.23
N ALA A 185 -16.27 0.61 -4.41
CA ALA A 185 -15.87 -0.09 -5.63
C ALA A 185 -16.70 -1.37 -5.88
N ARG A 186 -17.02 -2.11 -4.80
CA ARG A 186 -17.85 -3.31 -4.89
C ARG A 186 -19.32 -3.05 -5.22
N THR A 187 -19.82 -1.87 -4.89
CA THR A 187 -21.20 -1.50 -5.20
C THR A 187 -21.38 -1.00 -6.63
N LYS A 188 -20.29 -0.62 -7.32
CA LYS A 188 -20.33 -0.06 -8.67
C LYS A 188 -20.70 -1.12 -9.71
N LYS A 189 -21.53 -0.76 -10.68
CA LYS A 189 -21.85 -1.56 -11.87
C LYS A 189 -20.59 -1.74 -12.73
N GLY A 190 -20.20 -2.97 -13.03
CA GLY A 190 -19.02 -3.29 -13.85
C GLY A 190 -17.78 -3.70 -13.04
N THR A 191 -17.17 -4.79 -13.44
CA THR A 191 -16.47 -5.74 -12.57
C THR A 191 -14.95 -5.54 -12.41
N ILE A 192 -14.31 -4.54 -12.98
CA ILE A 192 -12.83 -4.51 -13.10
C ILE A 192 -12.12 -3.97 -11.85
N ALA A 193 -12.82 -3.21 -11.01
CA ALA A 193 -12.18 -2.50 -9.88
C ALA A 193 -11.97 -3.36 -8.62
N THR A 194 -12.66 -4.47 -8.45
CA THR A 194 -12.72 -5.22 -7.18
C THR A 194 -11.40 -5.84 -6.75
N VAL A 195 -10.54 -6.23 -7.67
CA VAL A 195 -9.24 -6.86 -7.37
C VAL A 195 -8.24 -5.84 -6.83
N ILE A 196 -8.19 -4.64 -7.43
CA ILE A 196 -7.21 -3.60 -7.07
C ILE A 196 -7.49 -3.03 -5.66
N PHE A 197 -8.76 -2.85 -5.31
CA PHE A 197 -9.15 -2.30 -4.00
C PHE A 197 -9.03 -3.32 -2.86
N GLY A 198 -9.07 -4.62 -3.17
CA GLY A 198 -8.81 -5.68 -2.19
C GLY A 198 -7.41 -5.64 -1.59
N VAL A 199 -6.43 -5.14 -2.35
CA VAL A 199 -5.03 -5.01 -1.93
C VAL A 199 -4.87 -4.08 -0.73
N ALA A 200 -5.44 -2.87 -0.81
CA ALA A 200 -5.25 -1.85 0.23
C ALA A 200 -5.78 -2.26 1.61
N ILE A 201 -6.80 -3.13 1.66
CA ILE A 201 -7.40 -3.58 2.93
C ILE A 201 -6.74 -4.86 3.43
N ALA A 202 -6.32 -5.72 2.53
CA ALA A 202 -5.58 -6.92 2.92
C ALA A 202 -4.31 -6.54 3.71
N THR A 203 -3.70 -5.36 3.43
CA THR A 203 -2.55 -4.83 4.17
C THR A 203 -2.86 -4.56 5.65
N ALA A 204 -4.09 -4.24 5.99
CA ALA A 204 -4.51 -3.93 7.35
C ALA A 204 -4.86 -5.18 8.19
N LEU A 205 -5.12 -6.34 7.58
CA LEU A 205 -5.66 -7.50 8.27
C LEU A 205 -4.66 -8.64 8.46
N MET A 206 -3.97 -9.02 7.39
CA MET A 206 -3.16 -10.24 7.37
C MET A 206 -1.87 -10.12 8.17
N PRO A 207 -1.06 -9.04 8.05
CA PRO A 207 0.18 -8.92 8.82
C PRO A 207 -0.04 -8.91 10.33
N PRO A 208 -1.00 -8.16 10.90
CA PRO A 208 -1.27 -8.24 12.33
C PRO A 208 -1.62 -9.66 12.79
N LEU A 209 -2.35 -10.43 11.98
CA LEU A 209 -2.73 -11.79 12.32
C LEU A 209 -1.52 -12.76 12.28
N CYS A 210 -0.60 -12.59 11.32
CA CYS A 210 0.66 -13.30 11.29
C CYS A 210 1.58 -12.92 12.46
N THR A 211 1.68 -11.60 12.77
CA THR A 211 2.44 -11.10 13.93
C THR A 211 1.86 -11.61 15.25
N ALA A 212 0.53 -11.76 15.35
CA ALA A 212 -0.08 -12.42 16.50
C ALA A 212 0.34 -13.90 16.60
N GLY A 213 0.46 -14.60 15.46
CA GLY A 213 1.03 -15.96 15.44
C GLY A 213 2.49 -16.01 15.91
N TYR A 214 3.31 -15.01 15.53
CA TYR A 214 4.67 -14.82 16.06
C TYR A 214 4.62 -14.60 17.58
N GLY A 215 3.75 -13.71 18.06
CA GLY A 215 3.57 -13.44 19.49
C GLY A 215 3.18 -14.68 20.27
N LEU A 216 2.30 -15.53 19.77
CA LEU A 216 1.97 -16.84 20.40
C LEU A 216 3.18 -17.74 20.53
N ALA A 217 4.17 -17.67 19.63
CA ALA A 217 5.36 -18.49 19.65
C ALA A 217 6.44 -17.97 20.62
N HIS A 218 6.51 -16.63 20.83
CA HIS A 218 7.66 -15.98 21.47
C HIS A 218 7.28 -15.06 22.64
N ASP A 219 6.24 -14.22 22.51
CA ASP A 219 5.91 -13.16 23.49
C ASP A 219 4.41 -12.85 23.51
N TRP A 220 3.80 -13.01 24.68
CA TRP A 220 2.37 -12.80 24.89
C TRP A 220 1.93 -11.34 24.73
N ASP A 221 2.78 -10.36 25.02
CA ASP A 221 2.46 -8.94 24.86
C ASP A 221 2.36 -8.57 23.38
N ILE A 222 3.23 -9.15 22.54
CA ILE A 222 3.17 -9.03 21.08
C ILE A 222 1.88 -9.64 20.53
N PHE A 223 1.47 -10.81 21.05
CA PHE A 223 0.21 -11.43 20.66
C PHE A 223 -0.99 -10.54 20.94
N ILE A 224 -1.07 -9.99 22.16
CA ILE A 224 -2.18 -9.11 22.55
C ILE A 224 -2.20 -7.85 21.69
N GLY A 225 -1.05 -7.19 21.49
CA GLY A 225 -0.95 -5.96 20.71
C GLY A 225 -1.34 -6.18 19.23
N ALA A 226 -0.84 -7.24 18.60
CA ALA A 226 -1.16 -7.57 17.22
C ALA A 226 -2.62 -8.02 17.04
N MET A 227 -3.18 -8.79 17.96
CA MET A 227 -4.61 -9.17 17.96
C MET A 227 -5.51 -7.96 18.17
N TYR A 228 -5.08 -7.01 18.98
CA TYR A 228 -5.81 -5.76 19.19
C TYR A 228 -5.83 -4.94 17.89
N LEU A 229 -4.68 -4.78 17.22
CA LEU A 229 -4.59 -4.12 15.91
C LEU A 229 -5.49 -4.80 14.85
N PHE A 230 -5.43 -6.13 14.75
CA PHE A 230 -6.30 -6.89 13.85
C PHE A 230 -7.79 -6.64 14.14
N THR A 231 -8.18 -6.66 15.42
CA THR A 231 -9.58 -6.49 15.84
C THR A 231 -10.09 -5.09 15.49
N ILE A 232 -9.28 -4.06 15.78
CA ILE A 232 -9.63 -2.68 15.43
C ILE A 232 -9.84 -2.54 13.93
N ASN A 233 -8.89 -2.98 13.12
CA ASN A 233 -8.97 -2.90 11.67
C ASN A 233 -10.21 -3.64 11.14
N THR A 234 -10.50 -4.82 11.66
CA THR A 234 -11.71 -5.60 11.32
C THR A 234 -12.99 -4.82 11.61
N ILE A 235 -13.07 -4.20 12.78
CA ILE A 235 -14.24 -3.40 13.19
C ILE A 235 -14.41 -2.17 12.29
N PHE A 236 -13.32 -1.45 11.96
CA PHE A 236 -13.40 -0.26 11.12
C PHE A 236 -13.77 -0.58 9.67
N ILE A 237 -13.30 -1.70 9.12
CA ILE A 237 -13.70 -2.16 7.78
C ILE A 237 -15.20 -2.55 7.78
N ALA A 238 -15.66 -3.28 8.78
CA ALA A 238 -17.06 -3.63 8.93
C ALA A 238 -17.96 -2.38 9.10
N LEU A 239 -17.49 -1.39 9.87
CA LEU A 239 -18.15 -0.10 10.07
C LEU A 239 -18.23 0.70 8.77
N ALA A 240 -17.13 0.78 8.00
CA ALA A 240 -17.10 1.43 6.70
C ALA A 240 -18.11 0.78 5.73
N THR A 241 -18.14 -0.56 5.71
CA THR A 241 -19.12 -1.33 4.93
C THR A 241 -20.55 -1.00 5.33
N PHE A 242 -20.86 -1.05 6.63
CA PHE A 242 -22.17 -0.70 7.15
C PHE A 242 -22.59 0.72 6.75
N LEU A 243 -21.68 1.69 6.92
CA LEU A 243 -21.95 3.10 6.66
C LEU A 243 -22.32 3.34 5.18
N VAL A 244 -21.51 2.83 4.24
CA VAL A 244 -21.74 3.00 2.80
C VAL A 244 -23.06 2.33 2.38
N LEU A 245 -23.31 1.09 2.80
CA LEU A 245 -24.54 0.40 2.46
C LEU A 245 -25.78 1.10 3.04
N LYS A 246 -25.64 1.73 4.21
CA LYS A 246 -26.70 2.53 4.83
C LYS A 246 -26.96 3.83 4.07
N ILE A 247 -25.89 4.54 3.65
CA ILE A 247 -25.97 5.76 2.83
C ILE A 247 -26.62 5.45 1.47
N LEU A 248 -26.26 4.34 0.85
CA LEU A 248 -26.83 3.85 -0.42
C LEU A 248 -28.23 3.27 -0.28
N ARG A 249 -28.80 3.23 0.92
CA ARG A 249 -30.17 2.75 1.21
C ARG A 249 -30.42 1.34 0.68
N PHE A 250 -29.53 0.39 1.00
CA PHE A 250 -29.74 -1.02 0.69
C PHE A 250 -31.02 -1.54 1.37
N PRO A 251 -31.78 -2.44 0.71
CA PRO A 251 -33.07 -2.91 1.21
C PRO A 251 -32.88 -3.77 2.46
N MET A 252 -33.53 -3.40 3.56
CA MET A 252 -33.56 -4.23 4.75
C MET A 252 -34.46 -5.44 4.56
N LEU A 253 -34.03 -6.61 5.02
CA LEU A 253 -34.82 -7.83 4.97
C LEU A 253 -36.14 -7.68 5.76
N LYS A 254 -37.23 -7.99 5.08
CA LYS A 254 -38.57 -7.98 5.69
C LYS A 254 -38.92 -9.41 6.14
N TYR A 255 -38.90 -9.66 7.43
CA TYR A 255 -39.40 -10.92 7.98
C TYR A 255 -40.93 -10.94 8.02
N ALA A 256 -41.56 -12.06 7.61
CA ALA A 256 -43.03 -12.20 7.54
C ALA A 256 -43.72 -12.05 8.90
N ASN A 257 -43.02 -12.40 10.01
CA ASN A 257 -43.56 -12.29 11.37
C ASN A 257 -43.15 -10.95 12.03
N SER A 258 -44.12 -10.06 12.30
CA SER A 258 -43.86 -8.73 12.83
C SER A 258 -43.18 -8.74 14.22
N LYS A 259 -43.52 -9.69 15.11
CA LYS A 259 -42.87 -9.83 16.43
C LYS A 259 -41.43 -10.31 16.31
N LYS A 260 -41.19 -11.27 15.41
CA LYS A 260 -39.85 -11.78 15.11
C LYS A 260 -38.97 -10.70 14.47
N ARG A 261 -39.55 -9.93 13.55
CA ARG A 261 -38.89 -8.76 12.92
C ARG A 261 -38.43 -7.72 13.93
N LYS A 262 -39.32 -7.37 14.90
CA LYS A 262 -38.99 -6.36 15.93
C LYS A 262 -37.84 -6.84 16.84
N ARG A 263 -37.86 -8.12 17.27
CA ARG A 263 -36.76 -8.70 18.07
C ARG A 263 -35.46 -8.76 17.29
N ILE A 264 -35.53 -9.16 16.00
CA ILE A 264 -34.36 -9.24 15.12
C ILE A 264 -33.77 -7.85 14.89
N ALA A 265 -34.60 -6.83 14.61
CA ALA A 265 -34.15 -5.45 14.45
C ALA A 265 -33.50 -4.91 15.74
N GLN A 266 -34.10 -5.21 16.90
CA GLN A 266 -33.50 -4.83 18.18
C GLN A 266 -32.18 -5.52 18.43
N LEU A 267 -32.07 -6.84 18.15
CA LEU A 267 -30.84 -7.59 18.30
C LEU A 267 -29.74 -7.06 17.36
N ALA A 268 -30.07 -6.82 16.08
CA ALA A 268 -29.13 -6.24 15.14
C ALA A 268 -28.69 -4.82 15.54
N SER A 269 -29.60 -4.00 16.09
CA SER A 269 -29.25 -2.68 16.62
C SER A 269 -28.36 -2.79 17.84
N VAL A 270 -28.61 -3.74 18.75
CA VAL A 270 -27.75 -3.98 19.91
C VAL A 270 -26.36 -4.44 19.46
N VAL A 271 -26.29 -5.39 18.50
CA VAL A 271 -25.01 -5.84 17.92
C VAL A 271 -24.28 -4.69 17.24
N ALA A 272 -24.99 -3.86 16.46
CA ALA A 272 -24.39 -2.69 15.81
C ALA A 272 -23.79 -1.72 16.85
N VAL A 273 -24.53 -1.42 17.92
CA VAL A 273 -24.04 -0.55 19.01
C VAL A 273 -22.85 -1.21 19.72
N LEU A 274 -22.92 -2.51 19.99
CA LEU A 274 -21.86 -3.26 20.66
C LEU A 274 -20.56 -3.31 19.84
N VAL A 275 -20.66 -3.32 18.50
CA VAL A 275 -19.52 -3.24 17.58
C VAL A 275 -19.04 -1.80 17.41
N MET A 276 -19.97 -0.83 17.26
CA MET A 276 -19.63 0.56 16.99
C MET A 276 -19.14 1.34 18.22
N ALA A 277 -19.67 1.07 19.40
CA ALA A 277 -19.30 1.81 20.60
C ALA A 277 -17.81 1.61 20.97
N PRO A 278 -17.25 0.38 21.00
CA PRO A 278 -15.82 0.18 21.19
C PRO A 278 -14.97 0.84 20.10
N ALA A 279 -15.41 0.79 18.83
CA ALA A 279 -14.69 1.41 17.74
C ALA A 279 -14.59 2.94 17.92
N ILE A 280 -15.70 3.59 18.22
CA ILE A 280 -15.73 5.04 18.47
C ILE A 280 -14.90 5.39 19.71
N TRP A 281 -15.05 4.63 20.78
CA TRP A 281 -14.28 4.85 22.01
C TRP A 281 -12.78 4.71 21.76
N THR A 282 -12.37 3.66 21.07
CA THR A 282 -10.97 3.44 20.68
C THR A 282 -10.45 4.57 19.80
N PHE A 283 -11.24 5.00 18.81
CA PHE A 283 -10.88 6.11 17.93
C PHE A 283 -10.66 7.42 18.71
N LEU A 284 -11.55 7.74 19.64
CA LEU A 284 -11.42 8.94 20.50
C LEU A 284 -10.18 8.84 21.41
N ASN A 285 -9.92 7.67 21.98
CA ASN A 285 -8.72 7.42 22.77
C ASN A 285 -7.45 7.58 21.93
N PHE A 286 -7.43 7.06 20.69
CA PHE A 286 -6.31 7.22 19.77
C PHE A 286 -6.05 8.69 19.42
N ILE A 287 -7.08 9.47 19.12
CA ILE A 287 -6.92 10.91 18.85
C ILE A 287 -6.31 11.60 20.07
N THR A 288 -6.77 11.26 21.26
CA THR A 288 -6.25 11.86 22.51
C THR A 288 -4.79 11.48 22.71
N GLN A 289 -4.45 10.21 22.58
CA GLN A 289 -3.08 9.70 22.74
C GLN A 289 -2.13 10.22 21.68
N SER A 290 -2.56 10.25 20.41
CA SER A 290 -1.78 10.83 19.31
C SER A 290 -1.52 12.33 19.52
N GLY A 291 -2.49 13.06 20.10
CA GLY A 291 -2.30 14.45 20.49
C GLY A 291 -1.25 14.62 21.60
N LEU A 292 -1.28 13.74 22.61
CA LEU A 292 -0.26 13.72 23.68
C LEU A 292 1.15 13.45 23.12
N GLU A 293 1.29 12.43 22.25
CA GLU A 293 2.57 12.11 21.60
C GLU A 293 3.06 13.24 20.68
N SER A 294 2.15 13.88 19.96
CA SER A 294 2.50 15.01 19.10
C SER A 294 3.05 16.19 19.89
N ASP A 295 2.36 16.58 20.96
CA ASP A 295 2.80 17.68 21.82
C ASP A 295 4.11 17.34 22.52
N TYR A 296 4.28 16.10 23.00
CA TYR A 296 5.53 15.63 23.57
C TYR A 296 6.71 15.68 22.58
N ASN A 297 6.52 15.18 21.37
CA ASN A 297 7.55 15.20 20.33
C ASN A 297 7.89 16.63 19.89
N ASN A 298 6.88 17.52 19.81
CA ASN A 298 7.10 18.93 19.52
C ASN A 298 7.86 19.62 20.64
N PHE A 299 7.51 19.34 21.91
CA PHE A 299 8.24 19.84 23.06
C PHE A 299 9.70 19.41 23.03
N LEU A 300 10.00 18.13 22.78
CA LEU A 300 11.37 17.66 22.66
C LEU A 300 12.13 18.37 21.54
N ARG A 301 11.53 18.45 20.36
CA ARG A 301 12.15 19.01 19.15
C ARG A 301 12.35 20.52 19.22
N LEU A 302 11.44 21.26 19.82
CA LEU A 302 11.45 22.72 19.81
C LEU A 302 12.15 23.33 21.03
N GLU A 303 12.06 22.67 22.20
CA GLU A 303 12.54 23.24 23.46
C GLU A 303 13.78 22.50 24.00
N VAL A 304 13.86 21.19 23.77
CA VAL A 304 14.95 20.38 24.35
C VAL A 304 16.14 20.23 23.39
N GLU A 305 15.87 19.80 22.14
CA GLU A 305 16.92 19.53 21.14
C GLU A 305 17.71 20.78 20.69
N PRO A 306 17.10 21.97 20.52
CA PRO A 306 17.84 23.15 20.12
C PRO A 306 18.78 23.71 21.18
N ASN A 307 18.64 23.29 22.44
CA ASN A 307 19.48 23.74 23.52
C ASN A 307 20.84 22.99 23.50
N ASN A 308 21.84 23.65 22.98
CA ASN A 308 23.20 23.09 22.84
C ASN A 308 23.87 22.67 24.16
N GLU A 309 23.32 23.11 25.30
CA GLU A 309 23.84 22.75 26.63
C GLU A 309 23.21 21.44 27.14
N LEU A 310 22.18 20.96 26.49
CA LEU A 310 21.41 19.79 26.88
C LEU A 310 21.69 18.61 25.96
N TRP A 311 22.19 17.52 26.50
CA TRP A 311 22.29 16.27 25.74
C TRP A 311 21.25 15.25 26.23
N LEU A 312 20.12 15.22 25.57
CA LEU A 312 19.05 14.26 25.89
C LEU A 312 19.48 12.83 25.52
N GLN A 313 19.56 11.95 26.50
CA GLN A 313 19.84 10.53 26.30
C GLN A 313 18.55 9.74 25.99
N LYS A 314 17.50 10.00 26.75
CA LYS A 314 16.22 9.31 26.63
C LYS A 314 15.12 10.15 27.27
N GLY A 315 13.94 10.18 26.62
CA GLY A 315 12.71 10.67 27.19
C GLY A 315 11.71 9.51 27.34
N THR A 316 11.07 9.40 28.49
CA THR A 316 10.05 8.39 28.79
C THR A 316 8.80 9.07 29.33
N PRO A 317 7.78 9.30 28.48
CA PRO A 317 6.49 9.77 28.94
C PRO A 317 5.70 8.63 29.61
N ASN A 318 5.11 8.88 30.77
CA ASN A 318 4.11 8.03 31.39
C ASN A 318 2.76 8.76 31.30
N TRP A 319 1.92 8.30 30.38
CA TRP A 319 0.65 8.93 30.08
C TRP A 319 -0.37 8.76 31.19
N ASP A 320 -0.30 7.64 31.93
CA ASP A 320 -1.24 7.29 33.02
C ASP A 320 -0.97 8.15 34.26
N ASP A 321 0.28 8.30 34.65
CA ASP A 321 0.71 9.09 35.79
C ASP A 321 0.94 10.57 35.45
N LYS A 322 0.72 10.97 34.21
CA LYS A 322 0.97 12.31 33.68
C LYS A 322 2.37 12.83 34.04
N THR A 323 3.39 12.00 33.82
CA THR A 323 4.78 12.34 34.15
C THR A 323 5.66 12.14 32.92
N ILE A 324 6.52 13.12 32.64
CA ILE A 324 7.53 13.05 31.60
C ILE A 324 8.90 12.98 32.28
N VAL A 325 9.63 11.88 32.10
CA VAL A 325 10.98 11.73 32.64
C VAL A 325 11.98 11.92 31.51
N LEU A 326 12.86 12.91 31.65
CA LEU A 326 13.93 13.19 30.69
C LEU A 326 15.30 12.86 31.33
N TYR A 327 16.05 12.01 30.69
CA TYR A 327 17.40 11.62 31.09
C TYR A 327 18.44 12.38 30.27
N PHE A 328 19.26 13.19 30.90
CA PHE A 328 20.31 13.94 30.26
C PHE A 328 21.72 13.40 30.63
N ASN A 329 22.64 13.52 29.68
CA ASN A 329 24.06 13.30 29.95
C ASN A 329 24.68 14.62 30.46
N GLY A 330 24.96 14.68 31.74
CA GLY A 330 25.47 15.86 32.41
C GLY A 330 24.53 16.41 33.47
N GLU A 331 24.94 17.44 34.17
CA GLU A 331 24.15 18.16 35.17
C GLU A 331 23.31 19.22 34.47
N VAL A 332 22.00 19.20 34.68
CA VAL A 332 21.09 20.22 34.15
C VAL A 332 20.92 21.32 35.19
N PRO A 333 21.19 22.61 34.87
CA PRO A 333 21.01 23.71 35.79
C PRO A 333 19.54 23.87 36.24
N ASP A 334 19.32 24.25 37.49
CA ASP A 334 17.99 24.46 38.05
C ASP A 334 17.21 25.54 37.27
N ALA A 335 17.90 26.54 36.72
CA ALA A 335 17.27 27.54 35.84
C ALA A 335 16.72 26.90 34.58
N THR A 336 17.43 26.03 33.92
CA THR A 336 17.00 25.32 32.71
C THR A 336 15.85 24.36 33.01
N ILE A 337 15.84 23.71 34.18
CA ILE A 337 14.73 22.88 34.64
C ILE A 337 13.45 23.72 34.79
N ALA A 338 13.59 24.92 35.39
CA ALA A 338 12.46 25.83 35.55
C ALA A 338 11.93 26.34 34.21
N ASP A 339 12.83 26.68 33.27
CA ASP A 339 12.46 27.14 31.92
C ASP A 339 11.74 26.04 31.13
N LEU A 340 12.28 24.82 31.06
CA LEU A 340 11.63 23.70 30.41
C LEU A 340 10.28 23.35 31.02
N THR A 341 10.15 23.47 32.35
CA THR A 341 8.87 23.26 33.06
C THR A 341 7.85 24.35 32.69
N ASN A 342 8.29 25.59 32.46
CA ASN A 342 7.40 26.66 32.01
C ASN A 342 7.02 26.51 30.54
N GLU A 343 7.96 26.16 29.66
CA GLU A 343 7.69 25.93 28.24
C GLU A 343 6.75 24.74 28.01
N LEU A 344 6.81 23.70 28.86
CA LEU A 344 5.86 22.58 28.82
C LEU A 344 4.39 23.04 28.91
N LYS A 345 4.12 24.13 29.62
CA LYS A 345 2.76 24.68 29.79
C LYS A 345 2.15 25.26 28.50
N ASN A 346 2.99 25.55 27.51
CA ASN A 346 2.56 26.04 26.19
C ASN A 346 1.94 24.96 25.33
N TYR A 347 2.06 23.69 25.72
CA TYR A 347 1.57 22.53 24.98
C TYR A 347 0.28 22.00 25.60
N ASP A 348 -0.86 22.28 24.96
CA ASP A 348 -2.22 22.10 25.53
C ASP A 348 -2.49 20.69 26.08
N LYS A 349 -1.97 19.65 25.46
CA LYS A 349 -2.23 18.26 25.84
C LYS A 349 -1.36 17.77 27.00
N ILE A 350 -0.16 18.33 27.15
CA ILE A 350 0.84 17.90 28.16
C ILE A 350 1.12 18.97 29.22
N LYS A 351 0.44 20.13 29.20
CA LYS A 351 0.64 21.25 30.15
C LYS A 351 0.50 20.88 31.61
N ASP A 352 -0.37 19.88 31.91
CA ASP A 352 -0.65 19.40 33.27
C ASP A 352 0.28 18.25 33.69
N PHE A 353 1.27 17.89 32.84
CA PHE A 353 2.22 16.84 33.14
C PHE A 353 3.33 17.34 34.05
N ARG A 354 3.78 16.47 34.93
CA ARG A 354 4.96 16.71 35.75
C ARG A 354 6.20 16.37 34.96
N LEU A 355 7.10 17.33 34.84
CA LEU A 355 8.41 17.11 34.25
C LEU A 355 9.41 16.67 35.31
N ASP A 356 10.03 15.51 35.16
CA ASP A 356 11.09 14.96 35.99
C ASP A 356 12.39 14.90 35.17
N ILE A 357 13.39 15.70 35.56
CA ILE A 357 14.63 15.80 34.82
C ILE A 357 15.72 15.13 35.64
N GLN A 358 16.34 14.11 35.06
CA GLN A 358 17.43 13.34 35.67
C GLN A 358 18.73 13.56 34.89
N GLY A 359 19.67 14.25 35.52
CA GLY A 359 21.03 14.45 35.03
C GLY A 359 22.01 13.43 35.63
N ASN A 360 22.84 12.82 34.81
CA ASN A 360 23.82 11.84 35.28
C ASN A 360 25.17 12.52 35.59
N LYS A 361 25.50 12.64 36.87
CA LYS A 361 26.73 13.31 37.37
C LYS A 361 28.03 12.55 37.06
N ASN A 362 27.96 11.29 36.56
CA ASN A 362 29.13 10.38 36.61
C ASN A 362 29.58 9.78 35.26
N ARG A 363 29.22 10.33 34.11
CA ARG A 363 29.82 9.88 32.84
C ARG A 363 30.79 10.94 32.33
N SER A 364 32.09 10.63 32.40
CA SER A 364 33.12 11.49 31.82
C SER A 364 32.81 11.72 30.33
N PHE A 365 32.75 12.99 29.98
CA PHE A 365 32.54 13.49 28.61
C PHE A 365 33.49 12.80 27.60
N ASP A 366 34.70 12.46 28.05
CA ASP A 366 35.72 11.76 27.27
C ASP A 366 35.25 10.42 26.66
N LYS A 367 34.45 9.62 27.41
CA LYS A 367 33.94 8.35 26.88
C LYS A 367 32.87 8.53 25.81
N ILE A 368 32.15 9.65 25.83
CA ILE A 368 31.11 9.98 24.84
C ILE A 368 31.77 10.51 23.56
N VAL A 369 32.80 11.37 23.72
CA VAL A 369 33.63 11.84 22.60
C VAL A 369 34.32 10.66 21.92
N ASP A 370 34.91 9.74 22.67
CA ASP A 370 35.51 8.51 22.13
C ASP A 370 34.50 7.59 21.41
N ALA A 371 33.25 7.54 21.86
CA ALA A 371 32.20 6.75 21.19
C ALA A 371 31.71 7.45 19.94
N TYR A 372 31.58 8.78 19.96
CA TYR A 372 31.21 9.60 18.84
C TYR A 372 32.25 9.56 17.71
N ASP A 373 33.55 9.72 18.08
CA ASP A 373 34.65 9.63 17.12
C ASP A 373 34.78 8.24 16.50
N ARG A 374 34.48 7.18 17.28
CA ARG A 374 34.40 5.82 16.74
C ARG A 374 33.23 5.67 15.78
N ALA A 375 32.05 6.22 16.10
CA ALA A 375 30.87 6.15 15.24
C ALA A 375 31.08 6.93 13.93
N ILE A 376 31.70 8.11 13.97
CA ILE A 376 32.09 8.87 12.78
C ILE A 376 33.10 8.07 11.95
N GLY A 377 34.12 7.51 12.59
CA GLY A 377 35.11 6.69 11.90
C GLY A 377 34.53 5.42 11.25
N GLU A 378 33.42 4.86 11.79
CA GLU A 378 32.69 3.76 11.17
C GLU A 378 31.81 4.24 10.00
N LEU A 379 31.20 5.44 10.10
CA LEU A 379 30.46 6.05 9.01
C LEU A 379 31.38 6.34 7.81
N ASP A 380 32.53 6.96 8.04
CA ASP A 380 33.54 7.22 6.98
C ASP A 380 34.00 5.92 6.30
N LYS A 381 34.17 4.83 7.07
CA LYS A 381 34.48 3.53 6.50
C LYS A 381 33.35 2.98 5.64
N LYS A 382 32.09 3.15 6.07
CA LYS A 382 30.93 2.73 5.27
C LYS A 382 30.80 3.53 3.99
N ASP A 383 31.02 4.85 4.06
CA ASP A 383 30.98 5.72 2.88
C ASP A 383 32.08 5.35 1.87
N ASN A 384 33.27 5.02 2.33
CA ASN A 384 34.35 4.51 1.48
C ASN A 384 34.02 3.15 0.83
N VAL A 385 33.33 2.26 1.57
CA VAL A 385 32.86 0.98 1.01
C VAL A 385 31.76 1.23 -0.03
N ILE A 386 30.83 2.13 0.24
CA ILE A 386 29.76 2.51 -0.70
C ILE A 386 30.36 3.09 -1.97
N ALA A 387 31.30 4.01 -1.86
CA ALA A 387 32.00 4.59 -3.02
C ALA A 387 32.76 3.51 -3.81
N GLY A 388 33.41 2.57 -3.12
CA GLY A 388 34.08 1.43 -3.76
C GLY A 388 33.11 0.51 -4.51
N LEU A 389 31.96 0.21 -3.92
CA LEU A 389 30.92 -0.60 -4.56
C LEU A 389 30.28 0.12 -5.75
N GLN A 390 30.03 1.42 -5.64
CA GLN A 390 29.53 2.23 -6.75
C GLN A 390 30.49 2.18 -7.95
N LYS A 391 31.78 2.31 -7.72
CA LYS A 391 32.80 2.20 -8.77
C LYS A 391 32.80 0.81 -9.42
N GLN A 392 32.68 -0.25 -8.63
CA GLN A 392 32.55 -1.62 -9.18
C GLN A 392 31.29 -1.81 -10.02
N ILE A 393 30.16 -1.20 -9.61
CA ILE A 393 28.92 -1.23 -10.39
C ILE A 393 29.12 -0.52 -11.73
N GLU A 394 29.77 0.64 -11.76
CA GLU A 394 30.07 1.35 -13.02
C GLU A 394 30.97 0.52 -13.94
N GLU A 395 32.04 -0.08 -13.40
CA GLU A 395 32.94 -0.94 -14.17
C GLU A 395 32.23 -2.18 -14.74
N LEU A 396 31.33 -2.79 -13.98
CA LEU A 396 30.51 -3.92 -14.42
C LEU A 396 29.51 -3.50 -15.51
N GLN A 397 28.86 -2.35 -15.36
CA GLN A 397 27.93 -1.80 -16.35
C GLN A 397 28.64 -1.48 -17.68
N GLU A 398 29.83 -0.92 -17.61
CA GLU A 398 30.67 -0.69 -18.80
C GLU A 398 31.06 -2.02 -19.49
N SER A 399 31.46 -3.02 -18.71
CA SER A 399 31.77 -4.36 -19.20
C SER A 399 30.57 -5.03 -19.87
N ILE A 400 29.38 -4.94 -19.26
CA ILE A 400 28.13 -5.45 -19.87
C ILE A 400 27.83 -4.72 -21.17
N THR A 401 28.00 -3.41 -21.23
CA THR A 401 27.77 -2.61 -22.43
C THR A 401 28.71 -3.00 -23.54
N ASN A 402 29.98 -3.22 -23.21
CA ASN A 402 31.02 -3.66 -24.19
C ASN A 402 30.75 -5.08 -24.67
N LEU A 403 30.35 -6.00 -23.79
CA LEU A 403 29.96 -7.36 -24.17
C LEU A 403 28.75 -7.38 -25.10
N ASN A 404 27.73 -6.58 -24.79
CA ASN A 404 26.54 -6.46 -25.63
C ASN A 404 26.89 -5.91 -27.03
N LYS A 405 27.74 -4.88 -27.13
CA LYS A 405 28.24 -4.38 -28.40
C LYS A 405 29.00 -5.46 -29.18
N GLN A 406 29.80 -6.27 -28.51
CA GLN A 406 30.51 -7.40 -29.15
C GLN A 406 29.55 -8.49 -29.65
N ILE A 407 28.50 -8.79 -28.87
CA ILE A 407 27.45 -9.73 -29.28
C ILE A 407 26.69 -9.19 -30.49
N GLU A 408 26.29 -7.92 -30.46
CA GLU A 408 25.59 -7.26 -31.58
C GLU A 408 26.48 -7.23 -32.86
N SER A 409 27.75 -6.87 -32.73
CA SER A 409 28.67 -6.86 -33.87
C SER A 409 28.92 -8.26 -34.44
N LYS A 410 29.04 -9.29 -33.61
CA LYS A 410 29.16 -10.69 -34.04
C LYS A 410 27.88 -11.25 -34.63
N SER A 411 26.70 -10.83 -34.14
CA SER A 411 25.41 -11.23 -34.71
C SER A 411 25.13 -10.55 -36.04
N ALA A 412 25.46 -9.26 -36.15
CA ALA A 412 25.30 -8.51 -37.41
C ALA A 412 26.18 -9.05 -38.55
N GLN A 413 27.36 -9.60 -38.25
CA GLN A 413 28.23 -10.22 -39.24
C GLN A 413 27.81 -11.63 -39.73
N ARG A 414 26.80 -12.26 -39.07
CA ARG A 414 26.42 -13.66 -39.33
C ARG A 414 25.02 -13.92 -39.86
N THR A 415 24.20 -12.94 -40.04
CA THR A 415 22.83 -13.18 -40.52
C THR A 415 22.53 -12.42 -41.81
N VAL A 416 22.69 -13.10 -42.94
CA VAL A 416 21.95 -12.72 -44.14
C VAL A 416 20.46 -12.75 -43.77
N SER A 417 19.78 -11.61 -43.93
CA SER A 417 18.35 -11.53 -43.60
C SER A 417 17.58 -12.58 -44.42
N PHE A 418 16.90 -13.49 -43.75
CA PHE A 418 16.07 -14.51 -44.38
C PHE A 418 15.08 -13.90 -45.38
N THR A 419 14.53 -12.75 -45.06
CA THR A 419 13.59 -12.02 -45.93
C THR A 419 14.22 -11.66 -47.28
N ASN A 420 15.46 -11.18 -47.26
CA ASN A 420 16.19 -10.86 -48.51
C ASN A 420 16.54 -12.12 -49.26
N LEU A 421 17.12 -13.11 -48.58
CA LEU A 421 17.50 -14.38 -49.18
C LEU A 421 16.31 -15.11 -49.81
N SER A 422 15.16 -15.13 -49.15
CA SER A 422 13.93 -15.78 -49.67
C SER A 422 13.36 -15.05 -50.88
N ARG A 423 13.44 -13.70 -50.92
CA ARG A 423 13.02 -12.88 -52.02
C ARG A 423 13.92 -13.12 -53.26
N ASP A 424 15.21 -13.12 -53.04
CA ASP A 424 16.21 -13.35 -54.11
C ASP A 424 16.12 -14.76 -54.66
N ALA A 425 15.90 -15.77 -53.78
CA ALA A 425 15.61 -17.14 -54.21
C ALA A 425 14.36 -17.23 -55.09
N LYS A 426 13.31 -16.53 -54.74
CA LYS A 426 12.04 -16.50 -55.51
C LYS A 426 12.21 -15.80 -56.87
N VAL A 427 12.96 -14.70 -56.93
CA VAL A 427 13.24 -13.97 -58.17
C VAL A 427 14.09 -14.81 -59.12
N ARG A 428 15.11 -15.49 -58.57
CA ARG A 428 16.02 -16.30 -59.37
C ARG A 428 15.42 -17.63 -59.84
N PHE A 429 14.59 -18.23 -58.98
CA PHE A 429 13.93 -19.51 -59.23
C PHE A 429 12.42 -19.35 -59.23
N ASN A 430 11.84 -18.86 -60.32
CA ASN A 430 10.39 -18.57 -60.43
C ASN A 430 9.47 -19.76 -60.14
N ASP A 431 9.97 -21.00 -60.33
CA ASP A 431 9.25 -22.23 -60.08
C ASP A 431 9.33 -22.74 -58.64
N LEU A 432 10.06 -22.02 -57.78
CA LEU A 432 10.14 -22.33 -56.35
C LEU A 432 8.87 -21.86 -55.66
N GLU A 433 8.10 -22.77 -55.06
CA GLU A 433 6.85 -22.46 -54.32
C GLU A 433 7.07 -22.26 -52.84
N TYR A 434 8.02 -22.99 -52.29
CA TYR A 434 8.37 -22.88 -50.88
C TYR A 434 9.89 -22.90 -50.68
N PHE A 435 10.37 -22.03 -49.81
CA PHE A 435 11.79 -21.97 -49.45
C PHE A 435 11.89 -21.70 -47.95
N GLY A 436 12.63 -22.52 -47.24
CA GLY A 436 13.02 -22.33 -45.87
C GLY A 436 14.40 -22.84 -45.62
N TYR A 437 15.17 -22.23 -44.73
CA TYR A 437 16.43 -22.83 -44.31
C TYR A 437 16.60 -22.79 -42.81
N SER A 438 17.36 -23.74 -42.30
CA SER A 438 17.73 -23.85 -40.87
C SER A 438 19.17 -24.33 -40.76
N LYS A 439 19.85 -23.90 -39.69
CA LYS A 439 21.11 -24.48 -39.27
C LYS A 439 20.83 -25.57 -38.27
N VAL A 440 21.27 -26.77 -38.53
CA VAL A 440 21.07 -27.95 -37.69
C VAL A 440 22.41 -28.40 -37.17
N LEU A 441 22.49 -28.67 -35.89
CA LEU A 441 23.66 -29.31 -35.30
C LEU A 441 23.53 -30.82 -35.49
N GLU A 442 24.55 -31.44 -36.10
CA GLU A 442 24.60 -32.87 -36.33
C GLU A 442 25.87 -33.44 -35.70
N SER A 443 25.78 -34.57 -35.04
CA SER A 443 26.92 -35.31 -34.54
C SER A 443 26.80 -36.77 -34.98
N LYS A 444 27.81 -37.28 -35.62
CA LYS A 444 27.85 -38.68 -36.12
C LYS A 444 28.49 -39.62 -35.08
N ASP A 445 29.34 -39.09 -34.23
CA ASP A 445 30.13 -39.81 -33.24
C ASP A 445 29.75 -39.41 -31.78
N PHE A 446 28.75 -38.54 -31.61
CA PHE A 446 28.31 -37.98 -30.35
C PHE A 446 29.39 -37.19 -29.57
N ILE A 447 30.50 -36.89 -30.23
CA ILE A 447 31.63 -36.13 -29.65
C ILE A 447 31.81 -34.83 -30.43
N ASN A 448 31.89 -34.94 -31.78
CA ASN A 448 32.06 -33.77 -32.64
C ASN A 448 30.71 -33.27 -33.15
N ILE A 449 30.52 -31.95 -33.06
CA ILE A 449 29.27 -31.30 -33.47
C ILE A 449 29.55 -30.50 -34.73
N ASP A 450 28.95 -30.94 -35.85
CA ASP A 450 28.99 -30.23 -37.10
C ASP A 450 27.72 -29.38 -37.30
N THR A 451 27.91 -28.20 -37.86
CA THR A 451 26.77 -27.33 -38.20
C THR A 451 26.46 -27.49 -39.69
N VAL A 452 25.36 -28.11 -40.01
CA VAL A 452 24.89 -28.31 -41.36
C VAL A 452 23.74 -27.36 -41.68
N THR A 453 23.79 -26.67 -42.80
CA THR A 453 22.69 -25.86 -43.30
C THR A 453 21.74 -26.70 -44.15
N ILE A 454 20.50 -26.81 -43.77
CA ILE A 454 19.47 -27.53 -44.53
C ILE A 454 18.53 -26.51 -45.17
N ALA A 455 18.34 -26.58 -46.49
CA ALA A 455 17.37 -25.81 -47.23
C ALA A 455 16.18 -26.72 -47.60
N ASN A 456 14.99 -26.40 -47.10
CA ASN A 456 13.75 -27.10 -47.47
C ASN A 456 13.09 -26.35 -48.62
N VAL A 457 12.81 -27.07 -49.70
CA VAL A 457 12.29 -26.49 -50.94
C VAL A 457 11.07 -27.26 -51.45
N ARG A 458 10.16 -26.56 -52.10
CA ARG A 458 9.07 -27.14 -52.90
C ARG A 458 9.04 -26.46 -54.24
N TRP A 459 9.04 -27.28 -55.28
CA TRP A 459 8.97 -26.83 -56.66
C TRP A 459 7.56 -27.04 -57.23
N LYS A 460 7.20 -26.34 -58.29
CA LYS A 460 5.92 -26.55 -58.97
C LYS A 460 5.79 -27.98 -59.42
N VAL A 461 4.62 -28.60 -59.18
CA VAL A 461 4.32 -30.00 -59.45
C VAL A 461 4.39 -30.32 -60.96
N SER A 462 4.28 -29.33 -61.84
CA SER A 462 4.34 -29.48 -63.29
C SER A 462 5.74 -29.69 -63.90
N LEU A 463 6.81 -29.64 -63.05
CA LEU A 463 8.15 -29.78 -63.56
C LEU A 463 8.64 -31.25 -63.61
N PRO A 464 9.27 -31.71 -64.69
CA PRO A 464 9.92 -33.03 -64.74
C PRO A 464 11.04 -33.15 -63.73
N ASP A 465 11.24 -34.33 -63.12
CA ASP A 465 12.21 -34.58 -62.08
C ASP A 465 13.68 -34.26 -62.53
N SER A 466 14.00 -34.45 -63.76
CA SER A 466 15.30 -34.12 -64.34
C SER A 466 15.63 -32.63 -64.31
N ILE A 467 14.59 -31.78 -64.49
CA ILE A 467 14.72 -30.33 -64.45
C ILE A 467 14.80 -29.86 -63.00
N VAL A 468 14.01 -30.49 -62.10
CA VAL A 468 14.06 -30.21 -60.66
C VAL A 468 15.44 -30.47 -60.08
N LEU A 469 16.06 -31.60 -60.46
CA LEU A 469 17.42 -31.97 -59.99
C LEU A 469 18.49 -30.96 -60.47
N ALA A 470 18.37 -30.45 -61.70
CA ALA A 470 19.26 -29.42 -62.17
C ALA A 470 19.11 -28.09 -61.41
N LYS A 471 17.88 -27.68 -61.18
CA LYS A 471 17.55 -26.46 -60.40
C LYS A 471 17.98 -26.58 -58.94
N GLU A 472 17.88 -27.74 -58.32
CA GLU A 472 18.38 -27.99 -56.96
C GLU A 472 19.88 -27.83 -56.83
N LYS A 473 20.66 -28.32 -57.84
CA LYS A 473 22.11 -28.11 -57.89
C LYS A 473 22.49 -26.65 -58.06
N GLU A 474 21.73 -25.92 -58.88
CA GLU A 474 21.97 -24.48 -59.08
C GLU A 474 21.61 -23.69 -57.82
N LEU A 475 20.50 -24.01 -57.19
CA LEU A 475 20.09 -23.42 -55.91
C LEU A 475 21.10 -23.72 -54.79
N GLN A 476 21.63 -24.94 -54.72
CA GLN A 476 22.65 -25.33 -53.78
C GLN A 476 23.95 -24.52 -53.94
N GLN A 477 24.38 -24.35 -55.16
CA GLN A 477 25.59 -23.55 -55.46
C GLN A 477 25.40 -22.09 -55.14
N TRP A 478 24.22 -21.52 -55.46
CA TRP A 478 23.90 -20.14 -55.14
C TRP A 478 23.83 -19.92 -53.64
N LEU A 479 23.13 -20.79 -52.88
CA LEU A 479 23.03 -20.71 -51.43
C LEU A 479 24.39 -20.85 -50.75
N LYS A 480 25.29 -21.72 -51.25
CA LYS A 480 26.67 -21.83 -50.73
C LYS A 480 27.40 -20.50 -50.80
N LYS A 481 27.21 -19.78 -51.90
CA LYS A 481 27.86 -18.48 -52.15
C LYS A 481 27.26 -17.39 -51.25
N GLU A 482 25.94 -17.32 -51.16
CA GLU A 482 25.22 -16.28 -50.38
C GLU A 482 25.38 -16.47 -48.85
N LEU A 483 25.32 -17.71 -48.37
CA LEU A 483 25.44 -18.03 -46.95
C LEU A 483 26.90 -18.27 -46.50
N VAL A 484 27.84 -18.19 -47.42
CA VAL A 484 29.29 -18.43 -47.16
C VAL A 484 29.47 -19.72 -46.33
N THR A 485 28.94 -20.83 -46.83
CA THR A 485 28.97 -22.11 -46.11
C THR A 485 29.34 -23.24 -47.09
N ASP A 486 30.18 -24.16 -46.64
CA ASP A 486 30.67 -25.25 -47.49
C ASP A 486 29.66 -26.40 -47.62
N THR A 487 28.77 -26.55 -46.62
CA THR A 487 27.82 -27.67 -46.58
C THR A 487 26.38 -27.18 -46.54
N ILE A 488 25.66 -27.42 -47.63
CA ILE A 488 24.21 -27.21 -47.71
C ILE A 488 23.54 -28.47 -48.23
N ILE A 489 22.53 -28.93 -47.51
CA ILE A 489 21.67 -30.06 -47.92
C ILE A 489 20.33 -29.50 -48.36
N ILE A 490 19.90 -29.85 -49.59
CA ILE A 490 18.56 -29.52 -50.04
C ILE A 490 17.62 -30.69 -49.73
N ARG A 491 16.52 -30.41 -49.07
CA ARG A 491 15.43 -31.39 -48.83
C ARG A 491 14.19 -30.91 -49.57
N ARG A 492 13.55 -31.85 -50.27
CA ARG A 492 12.22 -31.63 -50.84
C ARG A 492 11.16 -31.79 -49.77
N ASN A 493 10.20 -30.88 -49.75
CA ASN A 493 9.07 -30.86 -48.82
C ASN A 493 7.79 -31.20 -49.54
#